data_f9670b4b6ada8d0c24f2b751ac780e4c
#
_entry.id   f9670b4b6ada8d0c24f2b751ac780e4c
#
_cell.length_a   1.000
_cell.length_b   1.000
_cell.length_c   1.000
_cell.angle_alpha   90.00
_cell.angle_beta   90.00
_cell.angle_gamma   90.00
#
_symmetry.space_group_name_H-M   'P 1'
#
loop_
_entity.id
_entity.type
_entity.pdbx_description
1 polymer ?
#
loop_
_entity_poly.entity_id
_entity_poly.type
_entity_poly.pdbx_seq_one_letter_code
_entity_poly.pdbx_strand_id
1 'polypeptide(L)'
;MENKKISSNTRQLIRSSGKAFLATEACNKLKVKLKVKNTQQIMPYNTFVMVAFDYDCSPLLLLSDLSDHTKNINENNTVSILFYEDFRNIKNFPVFNSKKLNKGIDYEDPMSRPRVTLVGKLNITKSKSHKERFISRHPASKLYSNFKDMNIYKLNIISGDLTGGFAQVKMFNKNDLMYNKCSGFKENEMDILNHMNIEHQESVNMYARKLLSQTRKKDNWKIVGIDPEGFDLRNTDKLIRYSFSQPLIDADQLRKEFILLHKKVMSVN
;
A
#
# COMPACT_ATOMS: atom_id res chain seq x y z
N MET A 1 -24.75 -0.30 -3.12
CA MET A 1 -24.03 0.29 -1.97
C MET A 1 -22.94 -0.65 -1.43
N GLU A 2 -23.23 -1.91 -1.21
CA GLU A 2 -22.31 -2.92 -0.67
C GLU A 2 -21.04 -3.13 -1.51
N ASN A 3 -21.15 -3.25 -2.84
CA ASN A 3 -20.02 -3.42 -3.75
C ASN A 3 -19.00 -2.26 -3.67
N LYS A 4 -19.46 -1.00 -3.58
CA LYS A 4 -18.57 0.16 -3.45
C LYS A 4 -17.81 0.15 -2.11
N LYS A 5 -18.47 -0.30 -1.05
CA LYS A 5 -17.85 -0.44 0.28
C LYS A 5 -16.78 -1.51 0.28
N ILE A 6 -17.01 -2.65 -0.36
CA ILE A 6 -16.03 -3.74 -0.46
C ILE A 6 -14.82 -3.27 -1.28
N SER A 7 -15.01 -2.59 -2.42
CA SER A 7 -13.91 -2.03 -3.23
C SER A 7 -13.08 -1.03 -2.44
N SER A 8 -13.71 -0.10 -1.70
CA SER A 8 -12.99 0.86 -0.85
C SER A 8 -12.18 0.16 0.24
N ASN A 9 -12.76 -0.79 0.94
CA ASN A 9 -12.05 -1.55 1.98
C ASN A 9 -10.89 -2.37 1.41
N THR A 10 -11.06 -2.94 0.22
CA THR A 10 -9.99 -3.65 -0.49
C THR A 10 -8.83 -2.70 -0.81
N ARG A 11 -9.11 -1.49 -1.30
CA ARG A 11 -8.08 -0.47 -1.51
C ARG A 11 -7.41 -0.03 -0.20
N GLN A 12 -8.15 0.09 0.90
CA GLN A 12 -7.57 0.41 2.21
C GLN A 12 -6.61 -0.69 2.68
N LEU A 13 -6.97 -1.97 2.50
CA LEU A 13 -6.08 -3.10 2.79
C LEU A 13 -4.79 -3.02 1.97
N ILE A 14 -4.91 -2.83 0.65
CA ILE A 14 -3.77 -2.68 -0.26
C ILE A 14 -2.88 -1.52 0.19
N ARG A 15 -3.44 -0.31 0.37
CA ARG A 15 -2.71 0.91 0.73
C ARG A 15 -2.07 0.86 2.11
N SER A 16 -2.62 0.10 3.05
CA SER A 16 -2.02 -0.05 4.39
C SER A 16 -0.76 -0.89 4.38
N SER A 17 -0.52 -1.67 3.32
CA SER A 17 0.65 -2.53 3.21
C SER A 17 1.90 -1.72 2.81
N GLY A 18 3.00 -1.90 3.55
CA GLY A 18 4.31 -1.32 3.21
C GLY A 18 5.21 -2.30 2.44
N LYS A 19 4.77 -3.55 2.33
CA LYS A 19 5.49 -4.69 1.74
C LYS A 19 4.50 -5.62 1.05
N ALA A 20 4.99 -6.41 0.10
CA ALA A 20 4.18 -7.37 -0.65
C ALA A 20 5.03 -8.54 -1.16
N PHE A 21 4.37 -9.57 -1.67
CA PHE A 21 5.01 -10.69 -2.36
C PHE A 21 4.75 -10.56 -3.86
N LEU A 22 5.83 -10.42 -4.62
CA LEU A 22 5.80 -10.28 -6.07
C LEU A 22 6.08 -11.65 -6.70
N ALA A 23 5.14 -12.17 -7.47
CA ALA A 23 5.30 -13.36 -8.28
C ALA A 23 5.57 -12.97 -9.73
N THR A 24 6.64 -13.54 -10.29
CA THR A 24 7.09 -13.39 -11.68
C THR A 24 7.27 -14.77 -12.31
N GLU A 25 7.30 -14.84 -13.64
CA GLU A 25 7.77 -16.02 -14.35
C GLU A 25 9.30 -15.96 -14.44
N ALA A 26 9.99 -17.02 -14.02
CA ALA A 26 11.45 -17.09 -14.09
C ALA A 26 11.94 -17.00 -15.55
N CYS A 27 12.81 -16.03 -15.83
CA CYS A 27 13.46 -15.88 -17.13
C CYS A 27 14.42 -17.05 -17.42
N ASN A 28 14.79 -17.25 -18.68
CA ASN A 28 15.68 -18.35 -19.07
C ASN A 28 17.01 -18.31 -18.32
N LYS A 29 17.58 -17.13 -18.13
CA LYS A 29 18.85 -16.96 -17.39
C LYS A 29 18.72 -17.44 -15.93
N LEU A 30 17.59 -17.16 -15.27
CA LEU A 30 17.36 -17.64 -13.91
C LEU A 30 17.14 -19.15 -13.87
N LYS A 31 16.39 -19.72 -14.83
CA LYS A 31 16.17 -21.16 -14.93
C LYS A 31 17.51 -21.92 -15.06
N VAL A 32 18.43 -21.40 -15.90
CA VAL A 32 19.79 -21.97 -16.02
C VAL A 32 20.58 -21.89 -14.69
N LYS A 33 20.54 -20.71 -14.02
CA LYS A 33 21.17 -20.51 -12.70
C LYS A 33 20.64 -21.49 -11.66
N LEU A 34 19.34 -21.79 -11.70
CA LEU A 34 18.67 -22.75 -10.81
C LEU A 34 18.80 -24.22 -11.27
N LYS A 35 19.54 -24.48 -12.33
CA LYS A 35 19.78 -25.82 -12.91
C LYS A 35 18.52 -26.56 -13.34
N VAL A 36 17.52 -25.80 -13.84
CA VAL A 36 16.28 -26.36 -14.38
C VAL A 36 16.56 -27.06 -15.68
N LYS A 37 16.24 -28.37 -15.79
CA LYS A 37 16.54 -29.19 -16.98
C LYS A 37 15.78 -28.72 -18.23
N ASN A 38 14.49 -28.37 -18.07
CA ASN A 38 13.66 -27.88 -19.17
C ASN A 38 13.40 -26.37 -19.00
N THR A 39 14.13 -25.52 -19.71
CA THR A 39 14.00 -24.08 -19.65
C THR A 39 12.71 -23.54 -20.28
N GLN A 40 12.01 -24.33 -21.07
CA GLN A 40 10.70 -23.95 -21.63
C GLN A 40 9.56 -24.11 -20.62
N GLN A 41 9.78 -24.86 -19.54
CA GLN A 41 8.78 -25.00 -18.49
C GLN A 41 8.51 -23.66 -17.81
N ILE A 42 7.22 -23.31 -17.65
CA ILE A 42 6.79 -22.14 -16.85
C ILE A 42 7.21 -22.39 -15.40
N MET A 43 7.95 -21.45 -14.83
CA MET A 43 8.45 -21.53 -13.46
C MET A 43 8.10 -20.26 -12.68
N PRO A 44 7.13 -20.32 -11.75
CA PRO A 44 6.84 -19.20 -10.86
C PRO A 44 8.01 -18.89 -9.93
N TYR A 45 8.28 -17.62 -9.72
CA TYR A 45 9.33 -17.14 -8.84
C TYR A 45 8.81 -15.99 -7.96
N ASN A 46 8.82 -16.18 -6.65
CA ASN A 46 8.33 -15.22 -5.67
C ASN A 46 9.47 -14.47 -4.99
N THR A 47 9.29 -13.16 -4.83
CA THR A 47 10.20 -12.30 -4.08
C THR A 47 9.46 -11.35 -3.17
N PHE A 48 10.12 -10.95 -2.10
CA PHE A 48 9.65 -9.89 -1.21
C PHE A 48 10.00 -8.53 -1.80
N VAL A 49 9.04 -7.59 -1.78
CA VAL A 49 9.23 -6.22 -2.27
C VAL A 49 8.60 -5.20 -1.31
N MET A 50 9.22 -4.01 -1.23
CA MET A 50 8.58 -2.85 -0.63
C MET A 50 7.64 -2.21 -1.64
N VAL A 51 6.52 -1.64 -1.16
CA VAL A 51 5.48 -1.08 -2.02
C VAL A 51 5.03 0.30 -1.53
N ALA A 52 4.88 1.22 -2.46
CA ALA A 52 4.12 2.45 -2.31
C ALA A 52 2.94 2.43 -3.29
N PHE A 53 2.12 3.48 -3.28
CA PHE A 53 0.94 3.52 -4.14
C PHE A 53 0.81 4.88 -4.81
N ASP A 54 0.36 4.87 -6.05
CA ASP A 54 -0.12 6.06 -6.72
C ASP A 54 -1.49 6.48 -6.17
N TYR A 55 -1.96 7.67 -6.50
CA TYR A 55 -3.26 8.21 -6.04
C TYR A 55 -4.45 7.33 -6.45
N ASP A 56 -4.33 6.63 -7.58
CA ASP A 56 -5.34 5.69 -8.09
C ASP A 56 -5.31 4.30 -7.44
N CYS A 57 -4.46 4.08 -6.43
CA CYS A 57 -4.18 2.80 -5.78
C CYS A 57 -3.29 1.84 -6.56
N SER A 58 -2.72 2.25 -7.69
CA SER A 58 -1.76 1.41 -8.41
C SER A 58 -0.47 1.22 -7.59
N PRO A 59 0.00 -0.02 -7.41
CA PRO A 59 1.27 -0.28 -6.73
C PRO A 59 2.49 0.33 -7.46
N LEU A 60 3.39 0.91 -6.68
CA LEU A 60 4.69 1.43 -7.09
C LEU A 60 5.79 0.63 -6.41
N LEU A 61 6.74 0.13 -7.19
CA LEU A 61 7.88 -0.64 -6.71
C LEU A 61 9.18 0.06 -7.11
N LEU A 62 10.20 0.02 -6.25
CA LEU A 62 11.56 0.45 -6.57
C LEU A 62 12.41 -0.81 -6.70
N LEU A 63 12.82 -1.15 -7.92
CA LEU A 63 13.52 -2.39 -8.24
C LEU A 63 14.86 -2.10 -8.92
N SER A 64 15.87 -2.92 -8.60
CA SER A 64 17.19 -2.89 -9.24
C SER A 64 17.20 -3.78 -10.48
N ASP A 65 17.82 -3.32 -11.56
CA ASP A 65 18.04 -4.10 -12.80
C ASP A 65 18.92 -5.33 -12.56
N LEU A 66 19.67 -5.35 -11.45
CA LEU A 66 20.51 -6.49 -11.07
C LEU A 66 19.70 -7.64 -10.46
N SER A 67 18.49 -7.35 -9.97
CA SER A 67 17.65 -8.35 -9.29
C SER A 67 17.06 -9.37 -10.26
N ASP A 68 16.95 -10.61 -9.80
CA ASP A 68 16.40 -11.71 -10.63
C ASP A 68 14.94 -11.44 -11.01
N HIS A 69 14.11 -10.88 -10.11
CA HIS A 69 12.73 -10.52 -10.45
C HIS A 69 12.64 -9.44 -11.54
N THR A 70 13.59 -8.49 -11.60
CA THR A 70 13.60 -7.47 -12.66
C THR A 70 13.98 -8.08 -14.01
N LYS A 71 14.94 -9.01 -14.03
CA LYS A 71 15.27 -9.78 -15.24
C LYS A 71 14.07 -10.58 -15.73
N ASN A 72 13.31 -11.18 -14.83
CA ASN A 72 12.08 -11.90 -15.13
C ASN A 72 11.04 -10.95 -15.79
N ILE A 73 10.82 -9.77 -15.19
CA ILE A 73 9.89 -8.75 -15.68
C ILE A 73 10.27 -8.24 -17.07
N ASN A 74 11.56 -8.15 -17.37
CA ASN A 74 12.04 -7.72 -18.68
C ASN A 74 11.71 -8.73 -19.79
N GLU A 75 11.60 -10.03 -19.49
CA GLU A 75 11.14 -11.05 -20.43
C GLU A 75 9.60 -11.17 -20.44
N ASN A 76 8.97 -11.18 -19.27
CA ASN A 76 7.51 -11.20 -19.14
C ASN A 76 7.07 -10.28 -18.00
N ASN A 77 6.48 -9.14 -18.34
CA ASN A 77 6.04 -8.14 -17.38
C ASN A 77 4.67 -8.42 -16.73
N THR A 78 4.05 -9.55 -17.05
CA THR A 78 2.83 -10.01 -16.39
C THR A 78 3.19 -10.61 -15.04
N VAL A 79 2.65 -10.01 -13.99
CA VAL A 79 3.00 -10.36 -12.60
C VAL A 79 1.75 -10.48 -11.75
N SER A 80 1.89 -11.12 -10.58
CA SER A 80 0.92 -10.97 -9.50
C SER A 80 1.60 -10.45 -8.24
N ILE A 81 0.85 -9.64 -7.46
CA ILE A 81 1.30 -9.09 -6.19
C ILE A 81 0.30 -9.47 -5.12
N LEU A 82 0.76 -10.18 -4.09
CA LEU A 82 -0.04 -10.55 -2.92
C LEU A 82 0.18 -9.54 -1.80
N PHE A 83 -0.91 -8.94 -1.34
CA PHE A 83 -1.01 -8.14 -0.12
C PHE A 83 -1.69 -8.95 0.95
N TYR A 84 -1.12 -8.91 2.12
CA TYR A 84 -1.61 -9.64 3.28
C TYR A 84 -1.64 -8.72 4.49
N GLU A 85 -2.74 -8.75 5.24
CA GLU A 85 -2.84 -7.97 6.47
C GLU A 85 -1.96 -8.56 7.56
N ASP A 86 -0.98 -7.78 8.01
CA ASP A 86 -0.15 -8.11 9.17
C ASP A 86 -0.93 -7.82 10.47
N PHE A 87 -0.67 -8.57 11.53
CA PHE A 87 -1.27 -8.47 12.88
C PHE A 87 -1.45 -7.05 13.42
N ARG A 88 -0.64 -6.12 12.93
CA ARG A 88 -0.55 -4.75 13.44
C ARG A 88 -1.69 -3.84 13.00
N ASN A 89 -2.47 -4.24 11.97
CA ASN A 89 -3.46 -3.39 11.31
C ASN A 89 -4.91 -3.85 11.48
N ILE A 90 -5.17 -4.98 12.14
CA ILE A 90 -6.51 -5.59 12.28
C ILE A 90 -7.55 -4.63 12.87
N LYS A 91 -7.14 -3.74 13.78
CA LYS A 91 -8.07 -2.80 14.42
C LYS A 91 -8.66 -1.76 13.48
N ASN A 92 -8.01 -1.50 12.35
CA ASN A 92 -8.37 -0.44 11.42
C ASN A 92 -9.28 -0.88 10.27
N PHE A 93 -9.61 -2.20 10.18
CA PHE A 93 -10.46 -2.76 9.13
C PHE A 93 -11.71 -3.44 9.70
N PRO A 94 -12.69 -2.67 10.19
CA PRO A 94 -13.88 -3.25 10.84
C PRO A 94 -14.72 -4.14 9.91
N VAL A 95 -14.55 -4.02 8.60
CA VAL A 95 -15.35 -4.77 7.61
C VAL A 95 -14.87 -6.20 7.42
N PHE A 96 -13.58 -6.45 7.65
CA PHE A 96 -13.00 -7.78 7.60
C PHE A 96 -12.93 -8.45 8.97
N ASN A 97 -13.54 -7.85 10.00
CA ASN A 97 -13.72 -8.54 11.28
C ASN A 97 -14.55 -9.81 11.03
N SER A 98 -13.88 -10.89 10.72
CA SER A 98 -14.44 -12.22 10.93
C SER A 98 -14.91 -12.20 12.39
N LYS A 99 -16.22 -12.29 12.59
CA LYS A 99 -16.79 -12.58 13.91
C LYS A 99 -15.89 -13.65 14.50
N LYS A 100 -15.36 -13.41 15.70
CA LYS A 100 -14.45 -14.33 16.40
C LYS A 100 -14.89 -15.78 16.14
N LEU A 101 -14.34 -16.38 15.09
CA LEU A 101 -14.57 -17.78 14.74
C LEU A 101 -13.97 -18.71 15.81
N ASN A 102 -13.18 -18.13 16.71
CA ASN A 102 -12.40 -18.84 17.71
C ASN A 102 -12.93 -18.65 19.14
N LYS A 103 -14.24 -18.76 19.35
CA LYS A 103 -14.73 -18.97 20.72
C LYS A 103 -14.18 -20.30 21.23
N GLY A 104 -13.14 -20.24 22.07
CA GLY A 104 -12.57 -21.41 22.74
C GLY A 104 -11.25 -21.94 22.16
N ILE A 105 -10.62 -21.24 21.22
CA ILE A 105 -9.29 -21.58 20.71
C ILE A 105 -8.32 -20.42 21.03
N ASP A 106 -7.19 -20.74 21.65
CA ASP A 106 -6.17 -19.75 22.06
C ASP A 106 -5.34 -19.18 20.88
N TYR A 107 -5.55 -19.72 19.67
CA TYR A 107 -4.81 -19.35 18.45
C TYR A 107 -5.70 -18.63 17.46
N GLU A 108 -5.18 -17.54 16.86
CA GLU A 108 -5.81 -16.94 15.70
C GLU A 108 -5.38 -17.70 14.44
N ASP A 109 -6.36 -18.15 13.65
CA ASP A 109 -6.09 -18.76 12.35
C ASP A 109 -5.69 -17.66 11.34
N PRO A 110 -4.46 -17.67 10.80
CA PRO A 110 -4.02 -16.71 9.79
C PRO A 110 -4.87 -16.72 8.51
N MET A 111 -5.54 -17.82 8.20
CA MET A 111 -6.46 -17.93 7.05
C MET A 111 -7.74 -17.10 7.23
N SER A 112 -8.07 -16.72 8.45
CA SER A 112 -9.18 -15.80 8.73
C SER A 112 -8.89 -14.35 8.30
N ARG A 113 -7.62 -14.01 8.01
CA ARG A 113 -7.20 -12.66 7.68
C ARG A 113 -7.43 -12.32 6.22
N PRO A 114 -7.81 -11.07 5.94
CA PRO A 114 -7.98 -10.63 4.57
C PRO A 114 -6.64 -10.56 3.83
N ARG A 115 -6.69 -10.95 2.57
CA ARG A 115 -5.58 -10.87 1.62
C ARG A 115 -6.08 -10.53 0.23
N VAL A 116 -5.25 -9.85 -0.54
CA VAL A 116 -5.59 -9.43 -1.91
C VAL A 116 -4.45 -9.81 -2.84
N THR A 117 -4.77 -10.49 -3.92
CA THR A 117 -3.87 -10.71 -5.05
C THR A 117 -4.25 -9.75 -6.17
N LEU A 118 -3.31 -8.92 -6.62
CA LEU A 118 -3.46 -8.12 -7.84
C LEU A 118 -2.70 -8.77 -8.99
N VAL A 119 -3.34 -8.87 -10.14
CA VAL A 119 -2.70 -9.32 -11.39
C VAL A 119 -2.61 -8.13 -12.34
N GLY A 120 -1.49 -7.96 -13.00
CA GLY A 120 -1.30 -6.86 -13.93
C GLY A 120 0.04 -6.89 -14.66
N LYS A 121 0.30 -5.81 -15.40
CA LYS A 121 1.57 -5.59 -16.11
C LYS A 121 2.41 -4.55 -15.38
N LEU A 122 3.63 -4.93 -15.01
CA LEU A 122 4.56 -4.06 -14.31
C LEU A 122 5.49 -3.36 -15.32
N ASN A 123 5.43 -2.02 -15.36
CA ASN A 123 6.20 -1.22 -16.32
C ASN A 123 6.97 -0.12 -15.61
N ILE A 124 8.14 0.23 -16.16
CA ILE A 124 8.92 1.39 -15.69
C ILE A 124 8.10 2.66 -15.86
N THR A 125 8.15 3.52 -14.86
CA THR A 125 7.59 4.86 -14.90
C THR A 125 8.68 5.90 -14.68
N LYS A 126 8.67 6.98 -15.47
CA LYS A 126 9.59 8.11 -15.35
C LYS A 126 9.00 9.28 -14.56
N SER A 127 7.82 9.10 -13.97
CA SER A 127 7.18 10.15 -13.18
C SER A 127 7.97 10.45 -11.90
N LYS A 128 8.36 11.71 -11.76
CA LYS A 128 9.05 12.21 -10.56
C LYS A 128 8.19 11.99 -9.30
N SER A 129 6.90 12.27 -9.40
CA SER A 129 5.97 12.10 -8.28
C SER A 129 5.88 10.65 -7.78
N HIS A 130 5.98 9.65 -8.68
CA HIS A 130 6.00 8.24 -8.25
C HIS A 130 7.24 7.92 -7.41
N LYS A 131 8.41 8.44 -7.81
CA LYS A 131 9.65 8.27 -7.06
C LYS A 131 9.59 8.99 -5.70
N GLU A 132 9.08 10.21 -5.67
CA GLU A 132 8.91 11.01 -4.46
C GLU A 132 7.95 10.33 -3.49
N ARG A 133 6.80 9.83 -3.94
CA ARG A 133 5.86 9.07 -3.12
C ARG A 133 6.49 7.79 -2.54
N PHE A 134 7.25 7.06 -3.35
CA PHE A 134 7.95 5.86 -2.87
C PHE A 134 8.96 6.19 -1.77
N ILE A 135 9.81 7.21 -1.98
CA ILE A 135 10.83 7.64 -1.01
C ILE A 135 10.19 8.20 0.26
N SER A 136 9.12 8.99 0.14
CA SER A 136 8.39 9.52 1.30
C SER A 136 7.87 8.37 2.17
N ARG A 137 7.26 7.37 1.55
CA ARG A 137 6.73 6.19 2.26
C ARG A 137 7.83 5.30 2.83
N HIS A 138 8.98 5.19 2.15
CA HIS A 138 10.14 4.38 2.52
C HIS A 138 11.42 5.22 2.59
N PRO A 139 11.61 6.07 3.61
CA PRO A 139 12.70 7.05 3.65
C PRO A 139 14.11 6.46 3.54
N ALA A 140 14.33 5.24 4.04
CA ALA A 140 15.60 4.54 3.92
C ALA A 140 15.99 4.28 2.45
N SER A 141 15.01 4.19 1.54
CA SER A 141 15.28 4.01 0.11
C SER A 141 15.99 5.20 -0.54
N LYS A 142 16.00 6.38 0.10
CA LYS A 142 16.76 7.55 -0.37
C LYS A 142 18.25 7.24 -0.56
N LEU A 143 18.80 6.31 0.23
CA LEU A 143 20.22 5.92 0.16
C LEU A 143 20.60 5.27 -1.18
N TYR A 144 19.66 4.58 -1.84
CA TYR A 144 19.94 3.81 -3.05
C TYR A 144 19.03 4.15 -4.25
N SER A 145 17.98 4.91 -4.03
CA SER A 145 16.99 5.24 -5.09
C SER A 145 17.56 6.02 -6.28
N ASN A 146 18.78 6.60 -6.14
CA ASN A 146 19.47 7.34 -7.20
C ASN A 146 20.54 6.49 -7.91
N PHE A 147 20.73 5.22 -7.55
CA PHE A 147 21.66 4.35 -8.28
C PHE A 147 21.14 4.12 -9.70
N LYS A 148 22.07 3.99 -10.65
CA LYS A 148 21.76 3.91 -12.09
C LYS A 148 20.89 2.74 -12.47
N ASP A 149 20.97 1.65 -11.69
CA ASP A 149 20.22 0.42 -11.87
C ASP A 149 18.86 0.41 -11.16
N MET A 150 18.53 1.47 -10.40
CA MET A 150 17.29 1.54 -9.65
C MET A 150 16.19 2.27 -10.43
N ASN A 151 15.09 1.57 -10.68
CA ASN A 151 13.96 2.08 -11.45
C ASN A 151 12.66 1.98 -10.66
N ILE A 152 11.78 2.98 -10.84
CA ILE A 152 10.40 2.89 -10.34
C ILE A 152 9.54 2.17 -11.37
N TYR A 153 8.81 1.19 -10.88
CA TYR A 153 7.82 0.43 -11.66
C TYR A 153 6.42 0.74 -11.15
N LYS A 154 5.46 0.84 -12.06
CA LYS A 154 4.02 0.97 -11.75
C LYS A 154 3.29 -0.26 -12.26
N LEU A 155 2.45 -0.87 -11.42
CA LEU A 155 1.56 -1.95 -11.82
C LEU A 155 0.33 -1.39 -12.55
N ASN A 156 0.16 -1.74 -13.81
CA ASN A 156 -1.08 -1.56 -14.53
C ASN A 156 -2.01 -2.73 -14.21
N ILE A 157 -2.92 -2.51 -13.24
CA ILE A 157 -3.82 -3.54 -12.73
C ILE A 157 -4.75 -4.02 -13.84
N ILE A 158 -4.91 -5.33 -13.98
CA ILE A 158 -5.88 -6.01 -14.85
C ILE A 158 -7.06 -6.49 -14.00
N SER A 159 -6.76 -7.19 -12.93
CA SER A 159 -7.76 -7.76 -12.02
C SER A 159 -7.22 -7.88 -10.60
N GLY A 160 -8.10 -8.15 -9.66
CA GLY A 160 -7.74 -8.47 -8.29
C GLY A 160 -8.67 -9.53 -7.70
N ASP A 161 -8.15 -10.26 -6.75
CA ASP A 161 -8.88 -11.26 -5.98
C ASP A 161 -8.73 -10.96 -4.48
N LEU A 162 -9.86 -10.69 -3.83
CA LEU A 162 -9.96 -10.52 -2.39
C LEU A 162 -10.40 -11.83 -1.76
N THR A 163 -9.63 -12.33 -0.82
CA THR A 163 -10.11 -13.28 0.19
C THR A 163 -10.21 -12.54 1.52
N GLY A 164 -11.43 -12.26 1.96
CA GLY A 164 -11.70 -11.50 3.20
C GLY A 164 -11.79 -12.35 4.46
N GLY A 165 -11.25 -13.56 4.45
CA GLY A 165 -11.41 -14.60 5.45
C GLY A 165 -12.26 -15.77 4.94
N PHE A 166 -12.75 -16.62 5.83
CA PHE A 166 -13.58 -17.77 5.44
C PHE A 166 -14.84 -17.33 4.69
N ALA A 167 -15.07 -17.93 3.51
CA ALA A 167 -16.25 -17.73 2.65
C ALA A 167 -16.47 -16.32 2.08
N GLN A 168 -15.48 -15.42 2.17
CA GLN A 168 -15.56 -14.08 1.57
C GLN A 168 -14.53 -13.94 0.45
N VAL A 169 -14.89 -14.43 -0.73
CA VAL A 169 -14.06 -14.28 -1.95
C VAL A 169 -14.74 -13.33 -2.90
N LYS A 170 -13.98 -12.38 -3.46
CA LYS A 170 -14.48 -11.46 -4.49
C LYS A 170 -13.43 -11.14 -5.52
N MET A 171 -13.79 -11.40 -6.78
CA MET A 171 -13.05 -10.94 -7.94
C MET A 171 -13.40 -9.50 -8.30
N PHE A 172 -12.40 -8.72 -8.71
CA PHE A 172 -12.53 -7.34 -9.16
C PHE A 172 -11.92 -7.19 -10.54
N ASN A 173 -12.56 -6.40 -11.37
CA ASN A 173 -11.92 -5.83 -12.55
C ASN A 173 -11.14 -4.55 -12.17
N LYS A 174 -10.37 -4.01 -13.12
CA LYS A 174 -9.60 -2.78 -12.95
C LYS A 174 -10.44 -1.61 -12.40
N ASN A 175 -11.63 -1.38 -12.97
CA ASN A 175 -12.45 -0.22 -12.65
C ASN A 175 -13.03 -0.28 -11.22
N ASP A 176 -13.22 -1.48 -10.70
CA ASP A 176 -13.68 -1.69 -9.32
C ASP A 176 -12.59 -1.39 -8.29
N LEU A 177 -11.32 -1.61 -8.66
CA LEU A 177 -10.16 -1.47 -7.78
C LEU A 177 -9.48 -0.11 -7.86
N MET A 178 -9.55 0.58 -8.99
CA MET A 178 -8.89 1.87 -9.14
C MET A 178 -9.79 3.02 -8.69
N TYR A 179 -9.16 4.04 -8.11
CA TYR A 179 -9.83 5.29 -7.77
C TYR A 179 -9.49 6.37 -8.82
N ASN A 180 -10.46 6.75 -9.64
CA ASN A 180 -10.22 7.59 -10.81
C ASN A 180 -10.31 9.12 -10.54
N LYS A 181 -10.73 9.55 -9.33
CA LYS A 181 -10.89 10.95 -8.96
C LYS A 181 -9.72 11.41 -8.09
N CYS A 182 -8.55 11.60 -8.66
CA CYS A 182 -7.32 11.87 -7.89
C CYS A 182 -6.46 13.02 -8.43
N SER A 183 -6.90 13.74 -9.46
CA SER A 183 -6.10 14.79 -10.10
C SER A 183 -5.72 15.95 -9.18
N GLY A 184 -6.61 16.35 -8.27
CA GLY A 184 -6.37 17.47 -7.35
C GLY A 184 -5.32 17.25 -6.26
N PHE A 185 -4.82 16.02 -6.08
CA PHE A 185 -3.83 15.69 -5.05
C PHE A 185 -2.40 15.78 -5.55
N LYS A 186 -2.17 15.50 -6.83
CA LYS A 186 -0.83 15.32 -7.40
C LYS A 186 0.05 16.57 -7.30
N GLU A 187 -0.54 17.75 -7.45
CA GLU A 187 0.17 19.01 -7.49
C GLU A 187 0.51 19.54 -6.10
N ASN A 188 -0.30 19.20 -5.09
CA ASN A 188 -0.25 19.82 -3.76
C ASN A 188 0.29 18.87 -2.67
N GLU A 189 0.47 17.58 -2.94
CA GLU A 189 0.80 16.60 -1.89
C GLU A 189 2.09 16.96 -1.15
N MET A 190 3.17 17.24 -1.87
CA MET A 190 4.47 17.47 -1.23
C MET A 190 4.48 18.73 -0.35
N ASP A 191 3.79 19.78 -0.76
CA ASP A 191 3.67 21.02 0.02
C ASP A 191 2.83 20.77 1.28
N ILE A 192 1.73 20.00 1.15
CA ILE A 192 0.90 19.63 2.29
C ILE A 192 1.68 18.74 3.28
N LEU A 193 2.44 17.75 2.78
CA LEU A 193 3.27 16.90 3.63
C LEU A 193 4.30 17.72 4.41
N ASN A 194 4.99 18.63 3.72
CA ASN A 194 5.99 19.50 4.34
C ASN A 194 5.36 20.41 5.40
N HIS A 195 4.28 21.09 5.05
CA HIS A 195 3.54 21.96 5.97
C HIS A 195 3.08 21.21 7.22
N MET A 196 2.40 20.07 7.06
CA MET A 196 1.90 19.29 8.19
C MET A 196 3.03 18.74 9.07
N ASN A 197 4.11 18.29 8.48
CA ASN A 197 5.23 17.68 9.22
C ASN A 197 6.14 18.70 9.89
N ILE A 198 6.16 19.97 9.45
CA ILE A 198 6.98 21.05 10.04
C ILE A 198 6.12 21.89 10.99
N GLU A 199 5.00 22.41 10.52
CA GLU A 199 4.19 23.39 11.26
C GLU A 199 3.20 22.72 12.23
N HIS A 200 2.79 21.47 11.96
CA HIS A 200 1.73 20.78 12.71
C HIS A 200 2.16 19.42 13.29
N GLN A 201 3.45 19.27 13.64
CA GLN A 201 4.03 18.01 14.14
C GLN A 201 3.27 17.43 15.33
N GLU A 202 2.81 18.27 16.28
CA GLU A 202 2.05 17.78 17.44
C GLU A 202 0.67 17.25 17.04
N SER A 203 0.00 17.90 16.06
CA SER A 203 -1.27 17.39 15.52
C SER A 203 -1.06 16.02 14.85
N VAL A 204 0.04 15.83 14.11
CA VAL A 204 0.40 14.56 13.48
C VAL A 204 0.61 13.46 14.52
N ASN A 205 1.32 13.77 15.63
CA ASN A 205 1.47 12.84 16.74
C ASN A 205 0.12 12.50 17.39
N MET A 206 -0.75 13.49 17.57
CA MET A 206 -2.10 13.28 18.11
C MET A 206 -2.97 12.40 17.19
N TYR A 207 -2.86 12.54 15.87
CA TYR A 207 -3.57 11.65 14.93
C TYR A 207 -3.16 10.19 15.14
N ALA A 208 -1.86 9.92 15.25
CA ALA A 208 -1.38 8.57 15.54
C ALA A 208 -1.88 8.05 16.89
N ARG A 209 -1.84 8.87 17.94
CA ARG A 209 -2.24 8.46 19.29
C ARG A 209 -3.74 8.27 19.42
N LYS A 210 -4.53 9.31 19.07
CA LYS A 210 -5.97 9.34 19.38
C LYS A 210 -6.84 8.70 18.31
N LEU A 211 -6.44 8.78 17.02
CA LEU A 211 -7.19 8.15 15.95
C LEU A 211 -6.77 6.70 15.69
N LEU A 212 -5.48 6.38 15.87
CA LEU A 212 -4.92 5.09 15.50
C LEU A 212 -4.34 4.31 16.70
N SER A 213 -4.66 4.74 17.93
CA SER A 213 -4.32 4.04 19.19
C SER A 213 -2.82 3.73 19.36
N GLN A 214 -1.95 4.63 18.88
CA GLN A 214 -0.52 4.49 19.10
C GLN A 214 -0.10 5.04 20.45
N THR A 215 0.98 4.50 21.03
CA THR A 215 1.48 4.93 22.33
C THR A 215 2.34 6.19 22.23
N ARG A 216 2.31 7.05 23.24
CA ARG A 216 3.10 8.30 23.30
C ARG A 216 4.63 8.06 23.26
N LYS A 217 5.11 6.93 23.77
CA LYS A 217 6.55 6.57 23.75
C LYS A 217 7.15 6.50 22.34
N LYS A 218 6.32 6.50 21.30
CA LYS A 218 6.73 6.39 19.88
C LYS A 218 6.29 7.61 19.07
N ASP A 219 6.21 8.79 19.67
CA ASP A 219 5.99 10.06 18.95
C ASP A 219 7.12 10.29 17.92
N ASN A 220 7.01 11.31 17.12
CA ASN A 220 7.78 11.59 15.91
C ASN A 220 7.19 10.92 14.65
N TRP A 221 5.86 10.91 14.61
CA TRP A 221 5.13 10.48 13.43
C TRP A 221 5.20 11.54 12.33
N LYS A 222 5.30 11.08 11.10
CA LYS A 222 5.23 11.95 9.91
C LYS A 222 4.15 11.46 8.98
N ILE A 223 3.43 12.37 8.34
CA ILE A 223 2.58 12.03 7.21
C ILE A 223 3.52 11.78 6.03
N VAL A 224 3.40 10.61 5.39
CA VAL A 224 4.31 10.16 4.33
C VAL A 224 3.61 9.89 3.00
N GLY A 225 2.31 10.10 2.95
CA GLY A 225 1.50 10.00 1.74
C GLY A 225 0.07 10.38 2.02
N ILE A 226 -0.56 11.03 1.06
CA ILE A 226 -1.97 11.41 1.09
C ILE A 226 -2.60 10.99 -0.23
N ASP A 227 -3.83 10.52 -0.17
CA ASP A 227 -4.65 10.21 -1.34
C ASP A 227 -6.13 10.50 -1.05
N PRO A 228 -7.02 10.40 -2.03
CA PRO A 228 -8.44 10.70 -1.81
C PRO A 228 -9.11 9.94 -0.68
N GLU A 229 -8.60 8.79 -0.28
CA GLU A 229 -9.25 7.91 0.70
C GLU A 229 -8.57 7.90 2.07
N GLY A 230 -7.49 8.68 2.28
CA GLY A 230 -6.79 8.73 3.56
C GLY A 230 -5.36 9.23 3.49
N PHE A 231 -4.63 9.08 4.59
CA PHE A 231 -3.22 9.41 4.66
C PHE A 231 -2.43 8.35 5.44
N ASP A 232 -1.16 8.24 5.13
CA ASP A 232 -0.23 7.32 5.75
C ASP A 232 0.64 8.04 6.76
N LEU A 233 0.78 7.45 7.93
CA LEU A 233 1.66 7.90 9.00
C LEU A 233 2.81 6.92 9.18
N ARG A 234 4.01 7.46 9.31
CA ARG A 234 5.22 6.69 9.57
C ARG A 234 6.01 7.26 10.72
N ASN A 235 6.53 6.36 11.56
CA ASN A 235 7.65 6.64 12.47
C ASN A 235 8.82 5.69 12.16
N THR A 236 9.75 5.51 13.09
CA THR A 236 10.97 4.72 12.87
C THR A 236 10.68 3.29 12.43
N ASP A 237 9.71 2.62 13.05
CA ASP A 237 9.46 1.18 12.91
C ASP A 237 8.08 0.82 12.37
N LYS A 238 7.14 1.79 12.30
CA LYS A 238 5.77 1.52 11.90
C LYS A 238 5.32 2.40 10.74
N LEU A 239 4.52 1.80 9.90
CA LEU A 239 3.72 2.46 8.88
C LEU A 239 2.25 2.11 9.17
N ILE A 240 1.42 3.14 9.36
CA ILE A 240 0.00 2.99 9.67
C ILE A 240 -0.80 3.93 8.77
N ARG A 241 -2.09 3.64 8.59
CA ARG A 241 -2.96 4.42 7.72
C ARG A 241 -4.21 4.90 8.46
N TYR A 242 -4.56 6.16 8.25
CA TYR A 242 -5.87 6.71 8.58
C TYR A 242 -6.74 6.77 7.32
N SER A 243 -7.95 6.24 7.39
CA SER A 243 -8.92 6.29 6.29
C SER A 243 -9.95 7.38 6.56
N PHE A 244 -10.21 8.24 5.56
CA PHE A 244 -11.29 9.22 5.63
C PHE A 244 -12.64 8.51 5.64
N SER A 245 -13.64 9.14 6.27
CA SER A 245 -15.03 8.64 6.29
C SER A 245 -15.67 8.65 4.90
N GLN A 246 -15.29 9.63 4.08
CA GLN A 246 -15.67 9.77 2.69
C GLN A 246 -14.43 10.15 1.87
N PRO A 247 -14.30 9.67 0.63
CA PRO A 247 -13.22 10.10 -0.23
C PRO A 247 -13.29 11.59 -0.53
N LEU A 248 -12.13 12.25 -0.52
CA LEU A 248 -11.97 13.67 -0.83
C LEU A 248 -11.66 13.83 -2.32
N ILE A 249 -12.04 14.97 -2.90
CA ILE A 249 -11.91 15.23 -4.34
C ILE A 249 -10.67 16.09 -4.63
N ASP A 250 -10.34 17.02 -3.73
CA ASP A 250 -9.31 18.04 -3.94
C ASP A 250 -8.58 18.44 -2.65
N ALA A 251 -7.58 19.31 -2.79
CA ALA A 251 -6.78 19.82 -1.69
C ALA A 251 -7.57 20.72 -0.72
N ASP A 252 -8.60 21.44 -1.17
CA ASP A 252 -9.40 22.29 -0.30
C ASP A 252 -10.25 21.48 0.66
N GLN A 253 -10.82 20.38 0.18
CA GLN A 253 -11.52 19.42 1.04
C GLN A 253 -10.55 18.78 2.05
N LEU A 254 -9.33 18.47 1.63
CA LEU A 254 -8.30 17.92 2.51
C LEU A 254 -7.94 18.90 3.64
N ARG A 255 -7.80 20.20 3.35
CA ARG A 255 -7.55 21.22 4.37
C ARG A 255 -8.68 21.26 5.40
N LYS A 256 -9.92 21.26 4.94
CA LYS A 256 -11.11 21.23 5.83
C LYS A 256 -11.11 19.96 6.69
N GLU A 257 -10.78 18.81 6.13
CA GLU A 257 -10.71 17.54 6.85
C GLU A 257 -9.63 17.56 7.95
N PHE A 258 -8.43 18.08 7.67
CA PHE A 258 -7.40 18.23 8.70
C PHE A 258 -7.82 19.18 9.84
N ILE A 259 -8.55 20.25 9.56
CA ILE A 259 -9.11 21.14 10.60
C ILE A 259 -10.13 20.37 11.47
N LEU A 260 -11.00 19.57 10.84
CA LEU A 260 -11.98 18.75 11.58
C LEU A 260 -11.29 17.68 12.42
N LEU A 261 -10.28 17.00 11.87
CA LEU A 261 -9.50 16.02 12.60
C LEU A 261 -8.76 16.63 13.78
N HIS A 262 -8.16 17.82 13.60
CA HIS A 262 -7.52 18.55 14.68
C HIS A 262 -8.51 18.85 15.83
N LYS A 263 -9.67 19.42 15.52
CA LYS A 263 -10.73 19.66 16.52
C LYS A 263 -11.15 18.37 17.22
N LYS A 264 -11.34 17.29 16.47
CA LYS A 264 -11.72 15.98 17.01
C LYS A 264 -10.68 15.45 17.99
N VAL A 265 -9.37 15.52 17.67
CA VAL A 265 -8.32 15.02 18.58
C VAL A 265 -8.09 15.92 19.77
N MET A 266 -8.41 17.22 19.68
CA MET A 266 -8.35 18.16 20.81
C MET A 266 -9.53 17.98 21.77
N SER A 267 -10.72 17.60 21.29
CA SER A 267 -11.93 17.43 22.11
C SER A 267 -12.00 16.08 22.86
N VAL A 268 -11.15 15.12 22.49
CA VAL A 268 -11.06 13.82 23.21
C VAL A 268 -10.00 13.96 24.29
N ASN A 269 -10.44 14.22 25.53
CA ASN A 269 -9.59 14.16 26.74
C ASN A 269 -9.15 12.74 27.07
#